data_474bf15d84d1b364159a689e33cd2453
#
_entry.id   474bf15d84d1b364159a689e33cd2453
#
_cell.length_a   1.000
_cell.length_b   1.000
_cell.length_c   1.000
_cell.angle_alpha   90.00
_cell.angle_beta   90.00
_cell.angle_gamma   90.00
#
_symmetry.space_group_name_H-M   'P 1'
#
loop_
_entity.id
_entity.type
_entity.pdbx_description
1 polymer ?
#
loop_
_entity_poly.entity_id
_entity_poly.type
_entity_poly.pdbx_seq_one_letter_code
_entity_poly.pdbx_strand_id
1 'polypeptide(L)'
;MRIDVHSHLIYLPYLEYLAGRSSLPQGVLRGGTYFVSCTGGYQHASPIVHADADQKLRDMEDLGIGISVLSHGMPGPELLGGPEADDWASRINDHLAEVVQSHPGKFEAFATLGWGSAERTIDEIDRCVKQLGFKGVYLFSNINQKTLDSKEFWPVYKHIESLGVAMNMHPTAPINMNGIDHRPLVPGMAFMFDTTLATVRMVMSGLFQEYPDLRLIVPHTGGFVPFIRGRVGRMIDAWTSPEDWVDLSDSSQVSFDKIYVDTVAHSPEALEYCYKMYGAGRLLYGTDHPFSHF
;
A
#
# COMPACT_ATOMS: atom_id res chain seq x y z
N MET A 1 19.05 -15.23 -3.29
CA MET A 1 17.59 -15.46 -3.18
C MET A 1 16.93 -14.09 -3.36
N ARG A 2 15.94 -13.98 -4.24
CA ARG A 2 15.15 -12.74 -4.42
C ARG A 2 13.94 -12.78 -3.50
N ILE A 3 13.66 -11.67 -2.81
CA ILE A 3 12.46 -11.47 -1.98
C ILE A 3 11.64 -10.39 -2.63
N ASP A 4 10.44 -10.72 -3.04
CA ASP A 4 9.48 -9.80 -3.65
C ASP A 4 8.61 -9.18 -2.55
N VAL A 5 8.76 -7.87 -2.32
CA VAL A 5 8.01 -7.16 -1.28
C VAL A 5 6.72 -6.49 -1.78
N HIS A 6 6.46 -6.55 -3.09
CA HIS A 6 5.28 -5.98 -3.70
C HIS A 6 4.57 -7.03 -4.56
N SER A 7 3.68 -7.79 -3.92
CA SER A 7 3.02 -8.93 -4.52
C SER A 7 1.67 -9.17 -3.86
N HIS A 8 0.67 -9.57 -4.65
CA HIS A 8 -0.72 -9.65 -4.19
C HIS A 8 -1.30 -11.05 -4.33
N LEU A 9 -2.18 -11.40 -3.41
CA LEU A 9 -3.04 -12.57 -3.49
C LEU A 9 -4.46 -12.17 -3.03
N ILE A 10 -5.42 -12.33 -3.92
CA ILE A 10 -6.79 -11.87 -3.68
C ILE A 10 -7.58 -12.92 -2.88
N TYR A 11 -8.38 -12.47 -1.92
CA TYR A 11 -9.30 -13.32 -1.18
C TYR A 11 -10.69 -13.29 -1.84
N LEU A 12 -11.03 -14.36 -2.58
CA LEU A 12 -12.27 -14.42 -3.37
C LEU A 12 -13.55 -14.21 -2.55
N PRO A 13 -13.70 -14.78 -1.33
CA PRO A 13 -14.92 -14.56 -0.55
C PRO A 13 -15.20 -13.08 -0.24
N TYR A 14 -14.17 -12.25 -0.16
CA TYR A 14 -14.35 -10.79 -0.04
C TYR A 14 -14.91 -10.17 -1.33
N LEU A 15 -14.44 -10.57 -2.50
CA LEU A 15 -14.98 -10.10 -3.77
C LEU A 15 -16.42 -10.59 -4.01
N GLU A 16 -16.73 -11.83 -3.61
CA GLU A 16 -18.09 -12.39 -3.64
C GLU A 16 -19.03 -11.58 -2.74
N TYR A 17 -18.57 -11.24 -1.53
CA TYR A 17 -19.32 -10.36 -0.64
C TYR A 17 -19.58 -8.99 -1.29
N LEU A 18 -18.58 -8.35 -1.90
CA LEU A 18 -18.75 -7.08 -2.59
C LEU A 18 -19.74 -7.20 -3.77
N ALA A 19 -19.78 -8.34 -4.46
CA ALA A 19 -20.72 -8.58 -5.54
C ALA A 19 -22.19 -8.71 -5.07
N GLY A 20 -22.40 -9.07 -3.82
CA GLY A 20 -23.73 -9.12 -3.18
C GLY A 20 -24.25 -7.78 -2.63
N ARG A 21 -23.42 -6.72 -2.64
CA ARG A 21 -23.79 -5.41 -2.09
C ARG A 21 -24.63 -4.59 -3.04
N SER A 22 -25.52 -3.76 -2.48
CA SER A 22 -26.32 -2.76 -3.20
C SER A 22 -25.77 -1.33 -3.10
N SER A 23 -24.68 -1.14 -2.35
CA SER A 23 -24.01 0.16 -2.14
C SER A 23 -22.51 0.02 -2.35
N LEU A 24 -21.81 1.13 -2.61
CA LEU A 24 -20.36 1.16 -2.78
C LEU A 24 -19.61 0.77 -1.49
N PRO A 25 -18.48 0.09 -1.60
CA PRO A 25 -17.97 -0.57 -2.79
C PRO A 25 -18.90 -1.72 -3.22
N GLN A 26 -19.14 -1.83 -4.53
CA GLN A 26 -20.05 -2.84 -5.11
C GLN A 26 -19.38 -3.55 -6.28
N GLY A 27 -19.43 -4.89 -6.27
CA GLY A 27 -18.84 -5.73 -7.29
C GLY A 27 -19.86 -6.29 -8.28
N VAL A 28 -19.36 -6.74 -9.43
CA VAL A 28 -20.08 -7.59 -10.38
C VAL A 28 -19.09 -8.55 -11.05
N LEU A 29 -19.46 -9.84 -11.10
CA LEU A 29 -18.65 -10.85 -11.79
C LEU A 29 -19.05 -10.93 -13.27
N ARG A 30 -18.06 -10.79 -14.17
CA ARG A 30 -18.23 -10.93 -15.62
C ARG A 30 -17.00 -11.63 -16.22
N GLY A 31 -17.21 -12.74 -16.93
CA GLY A 31 -16.14 -13.42 -17.66
C GLY A 31 -14.92 -13.81 -16.80
N GLY A 32 -15.13 -14.26 -15.56
CA GLY A 32 -14.04 -14.63 -14.64
C GLY A 32 -13.30 -13.44 -13.99
N THR A 33 -13.86 -12.22 -14.09
CA THR A 33 -13.29 -11.03 -13.48
C THR A 33 -14.34 -10.30 -12.64
N TYR A 34 -14.00 -9.97 -11.40
CA TYR A 34 -14.78 -9.06 -10.56
C TYR A 34 -14.46 -7.63 -10.94
N PHE A 35 -15.49 -6.85 -11.26
CA PHE A 35 -15.40 -5.40 -11.45
C PHE A 35 -16.02 -4.74 -10.25
N VAL A 36 -15.20 -4.08 -9.42
CA VAL A 36 -15.63 -3.43 -8.19
C VAL A 36 -15.63 -1.93 -8.37
N SER A 37 -16.83 -1.33 -8.29
CA SER A 37 -17.01 0.12 -8.27
C SER A 37 -16.73 0.64 -6.87
N CYS A 38 -15.82 1.61 -6.77
CA CYS A 38 -15.40 2.24 -5.52
C CYS A 38 -15.90 3.69 -5.44
N THR A 39 -15.78 4.29 -4.27
CA THR A 39 -15.98 5.74 -4.06
C THR A 39 -15.09 6.54 -5.03
N GLY A 40 -15.51 7.74 -5.38
CA GLY A 40 -14.75 8.60 -6.32
C GLY A 40 -14.88 8.22 -7.81
N GLY A 41 -15.72 7.23 -8.15
CA GLY A 41 -15.98 6.83 -9.54
C GLY A 41 -14.96 5.87 -10.15
N TYR A 42 -14.02 5.38 -9.35
CA TYR A 42 -13.06 4.37 -9.80
C TYR A 42 -13.71 2.97 -9.84
N GLN A 43 -13.35 2.18 -10.86
CA GLN A 43 -13.70 0.77 -10.97
C GLN A 43 -12.44 -0.09 -11.09
N HIS A 44 -12.23 -0.97 -10.12
CA HIS A 44 -11.15 -1.95 -10.11
C HIS A 44 -11.57 -3.25 -10.79
N ALA A 45 -10.63 -3.91 -11.48
CA ALA A 45 -10.83 -5.23 -12.09
C ALA A 45 -9.91 -6.26 -11.41
N SER A 46 -10.53 -7.29 -10.82
CA SER A 46 -9.83 -8.39 -10.13
C SER A 46 -10.18 -9.72 -10.81
N PRO A 47 -9.32 -10.25 -11.69
CA PRO A 47 -9.48 -11.59 -12.24
C PRO A 47 -9.42 -12.66 -11.14
N ILE A 48 -10.26 -13.70 -11.26
CA ILE A 48 -10.33 -14.80 -10.28
C ILE A 48 -8.96 -15.51 -10.14
N VAL A 49 -8.19 -15.60 -11.23
CA VAL A 49 -6.86 -16.22 -11.20
C VAL A 49 -5.88 -15.53 -10.25
N HIS A 50 -6.10 -14.29 -9.89
CA HIS A 50 -5.27 -13.57 -8.89
C HIS A 50 -5.42 -14.10 -7.46
N ALA A 51 -6.35 -15.04 -7.22
CA ALA A 51 -6.52 -15.75 -5.95
C ALA A 51 -5.84 -17.12 -5.92
N ASP A 52 -5.21 -17.55 -7.02
CA ASP A 52 -4.59 -18.88 -7.15
C ASP A 52 -3.14 -18.86 -6.64
N ALA A 53 -2.93 -19.39 -5.42
CA ALA A 53 -1.60 -19.47 -4.82
C ALA A 53 -0.67 -20.46 -5.56
N ASP A 54 -1.21 -21.53 -6.13
CA ASP A 54 -0.40 -22.51 -6.90
C ASP A 54 0.05 -21.90 -8.23
N GLN A 55 -0.80 -21.11 -8.88
CA GLN A 55 -0.37 -20.36 -10.07
C GLN A 55 0.72 -19.36 -9.70
N LYS A 56 0.54 -18.64 -8.59
CA LYS A 56 1.56 -17.71 -8.09
C LYS A 56 2.91 -18.38 -7.82
N LEU A 57 2.93 -19.59 -7.28
CA LEU A 57 4.18 -20.35 -7.09
C LEU A 57 4.88 -20.67 -8.42
N ARG A 58 4.12 -21.07 -9.45
CA ARG A 58 4.68 -21.29 -10.79
C ARG A 58 5.29 -20.03 -11.37
N ASP A 59 4.58 -18.92 -11.26
CA ASP A 59 5.05 -17.62 -11.75
C ASP A 59 6.32 -17.16 -11.00
N MET A 60 6.39 -17.39 -9.68
CA MET A 60 7.58 -17.12 -8.89
C MET A 60 8.79 -17.96 -9.34
N GLU A 61 8.60 -19.23 -9.69
CA GLU A 61 9.67 -20.10 -10.21
C GLU A 61 10.18 -19.57 -11.54
N ASP A 62 9.30 -19.20 -12.46
CA ASP A 62 9.65 -18.64 -13.77
C ASP A 62 10.42 -17.31 -13.64
N LEU A 63 10.07 -16.48 -12.65
CA LEU A 63 10.72 -15.20 -12.37
C LEU A 63 11.97 -15.32 -11.47
N GLY A 64 12.27 -16.51 -10.95
CA GLY A 64 13.39 -16.75 -10.03
C GLY A 64 13.22 -16.05 -8.68
N ILE A 65 11.96 -15.93 -8.21
CA ILE A 65 11.61 -15.36 -6.91
C ILE A 65 11.63 -16.46 -5.86
N GLY A 66 12.40 -16.28 -4.79
CA GLY A 66 12.51 -17.25 -3.71
C GLY A 66 11.40 -17.13 -2.67
N ILE A 67 11.06 -15.89 -2.29
CA ILE A 67 10.01 -15.56 -1.32
C ILE A 67 9.18 -14.39 -1.86
N SER A 68 7.85 -14.47 -1.73
CA SER A 68 6.93 -13.37 -1.99
C SER A 68 6.25 -12.92 -0.69
N VAL A 69 6.29 -11.62 -0.41
CA VAL A 69 5.56 -11.04 0.73
C VAL A 69 4.19 -10.64 0.24
N LEU A 70 3.17 -11.39 0.63
CA LEU A 70 1.81 -11.23 0.14
C LEU A 70 1.10 -10.05 0.80
N SER A 71 0.31 -9.33 0.02
CA SER A 71 -0.74 -8.43 0.48
C SER A 71 -2.04 -8.74 -0.26
N HIS A 72 -3.20 -8.33 0.30
CA HIS A 72 -4.48 -8.60 -0.36
C HIS A 72 -4.60 -7.87 -1.70
N GLY A 73 -4.04 -6.67 -1.81
CA GLY A 73 -4.24 -5.81 -2.98
C GLY A 73 -5.60 -5.09 -2.96
N MET A 74 -5.95 -4.50 -4.09
CA MET A 74 -7.22 -3.78 -4.27
C MET A 74 -8.35 -4.71 -4.71
N PRO A 75 -9.62 -4.39 -4.35
CA PRO A 75 -10.04 -3.35 -3.42
C PRO A 75 -9.84 -3.79 -1.97
N GLY A 76 -9.43 -2.89 -1.10
CA GLY A 76 -9.23 -3.20 0.31
C GLY A 76 -10.51 -3.05 1.17
N PRO A 77 -10.52 -3.65 2.37
CA PRO A 77 -11.67 -3.59 3.27
C PRO A 77 -11.91 -2.20 3.87
N GLU A 78 -10.91 -1.30 3.90
CA GLU A 78 -11.05 0.07 4.40
C GLU A 78 -12.16 0.86 3.70
N LEU A 79 -12.50 0.48 2.46
CA LEU A 79 -13.59 1.09 1.69
C LEU A 79 -14.98 0.84 2.27
N LEU A 80 -15.15 -0.18 3.13
CA LEU A 80 -16.41 -0.47 3.81
C LEU A 80 -16.65 0.48 4.98
N GLY A 81 -15.57 0.86 5.68
CA GLY A 81 -15.63 1.66 6.89
C GLY A 81 -16.19 0.91 8.12
N GLY A 82 -15.93 1.47 9.30
CA GLY A 82 -16.45 0.98 10.56
C GLY A 82 -16.09 -0.49 10.89
N PRO A 83 -16.86 -1.15 11.78
CA PRO A 83 -16.55 -2.51 12.24
C PRO A 83 -16.53 -3.56 11.12
N GLU A 84 -17.32 -3.36 10.07
CA GLU A 84 -17.36 -4.25 8.91
C GLU A 84 -16.00 -4.33 8.19
N ALA A 85 -15.31 -3.20 8.07
CA ALA A 85 -13.97 -3.14 7.48
C ALA A 85 -12.96 -3.95 8.31
N ASP A 86 -13.02 -3.85 9.64
CA ASP A 86 -12.13 -4.58 10.55
C ASP A 86 -12.40 -6.09 10.49
N ASP A 87 -13.67 -6.51 10.44
CA ASP A 87 -14.04 -7.93 10.35
C ASP A 87 -13.54 -8.56 9.03
N TRP A 88 -13.63 -7.83 7.91
CA TRP A 88 -13.10 -8.32 6.64
C TRP A 88 -11.57 -8.30 6.60
N ALA A 89 -10.92 -7.31 7.20
CA ALA A 89 -9.46 -7.29 7.33
C ALA A 89 -8.95 -8.54 8.07
N SER A 90 -9.60 -8.90 9.18
CA SER A 90 -9.25 -10.09 9.96
C SER A 90 -9.40 -11.39 9.16
N ARG A 91 -10.50 -11.56 8.42
CA ARG A 91 -10.71 -12.74 7.53
C ARG A 91 -9.70 -12.83 6.41
N ILE A 92 -9.32 -11.69 5.81
CA ILE A 92 -8.29 -11.62 4.78
C ILE A 92 -6.94 -12.05 5.37
N ASN A 93 -6.60 -11.56 6.57
CA ASN A 93 -5.35 -11.91 7.24
C ASN A 93 -5.30 -13.39 7.64
N ASP A 94 -6.43 -13.98 8.08
CA ASP A 94 -6.53 -15.42 8.34
C ASP A 94 -6.23 -16.23 7.08
N HIS A 95 -6.81 -15.86 5.94
CA HIS A 95 -6.52 -16.51 4.67
C HIS A 95 -5.03 -16.38 4.26
N LEU A 96 -4.45 -15.18 4.36
CA LEU A 96 -3.03 -15.01 4.06
C LEU A 96 -2.15 -15.86 4.98
N ALA A 97 -2.51 -15.98 6.27
CA ALA A 97 -1.79 -16.83 7.21
C ALA A 97 -1.90 -18.32 6.85
N GLU A 98 -3.07 -18.80 6.42
CA GLU A 98 -3.27 -20.17 5.93
C GLU A 98 -2.40 -20.45 4.71
N VAL A 99 -2.33 -19.51 3.75
CA VAL A 99 -1.47 -19.65 2.56
C VAL A 99 0.00 -19.68 2.94
N VAL A 100 0.47 -18.81 3.83
CA VAL A 100 1.86 -18.79 4.32
C VAL A 100 2.21 -20.11 5.01
N GLN A 101 1.34 -20.63 5.87
CA GLN A 101 1.54 -21.89 6.58
C GLN A 101 1.55 -23.12 5.64
N SER A 102 0.71 -23.09 4.59
CA SER A 102 0.61 -24.18 3.62
C SER A 102 1.82 -24.26 2.67
N HIS A 103 2.61 -23.17 2.56
CA HIS A 103 3.75 -23.06 1.64
C HIS A 103 5.01 -22.55 2.37
N PRO A 104 5.55 -23.29 3.32
CA PRO A 104 6.65 -22.85 4.19
C PRO A 104 7.88 -22.42 3.37
N GLY A 105 8.39 -21.21 3.66
CA GLY A 105 9.56 -20.65 3.01
C GLY A 105 9.33 -20.10 1.59
N LYS A 106 8.07 -20.07 1.11
CA LYS A 106 7.69 -19.47 -0.17
C LYS A 106 6.98 -18.14 -0.01
N PHE A 107 6.15 -18.02 0.99
CA PHE A 107 5.36 -16.82 1.26
C PHE A 107 5.62 -16.27 2.65
N GLU A 108 5.55 -14.96 2.74
CA GLU A 108 5.39 -14.15 3.94
C GLU A 108 4.21 -13.22 3.71
N ALA A 109 3.76 -12.43 4.69
CA ALA A 109 2.63 -11.54 4.49
C ALA A 109 2.79 -10.20 5.22
N PHE A 110 2.08 -9.18 4.68
CA PHE A 110 1.74 -7.93 5.34
C PHE A 110 0.28 -7.94 5.81
N ALA A 111 0.03 -7.38 6.98
CA ALA A 111 -1.30 -7.30 7.56
C ALA A 111 -2.18 -6.31 6.80
N THR A 112 -3.33 -6.76 6.32
CA THR A 112 -4.40 -5.92 5.80
C THR A 112 -5.13 -5.26 6.97
N LEU A 113 -5.45 -3.97 6.86
CA LEU A 113 -6.06 -3.17 7.94
C LEU A 113 -7.44 -2.66 7.53
N GLY A 114 -8.40 -2.71 8.45
CA GLY A 114 -9.77 -2.25 8.21
C GLY A 114 -9.97 -0.76 8.46
N TRP A 115 -9.22 -0.18 9.42
CA TRP A 115 -9.32 1.23 9.81
C TRP A 115 -10.69 1.67 10.34
N GLY A 116 -11.49 0.71 10.82
CA GLY A 116 -12.81 1.00 11.40
C GLY A 116 -12.72 1.78 12.72
N SER A 117 -11.71 1.45 13.54
CA SER A 117 -11.28 2.23 14.70
C SER A 117 -9.79 2.03 14.95
N ALA A 118 -9.13 3.01 15.60
CA ALA A 118 -7.72 2.89 15.94
C ALA A 118 -7.45 1.70 16.86
N GLU A 119 -8.31 1.46 17.85
CA GLU A 119 -8.20 0.36 18.81
C GLU A 119 -8.22 -1.00 18.09
N ARG A 120 -9.28 -1.28 17.30
CA ARG A 120 -9.40 -2.55 16.57
C ARG A 120 -8.30 -2.75 15.55
N THR A 121 -7.85 -1.67 14.91
CA THR A 121 -6.72 -1.72 13.96
C THR A 121 -5.43 -2.10 14.69
N ILE A 122 -5.18 -1.56 15.88
CA ILE A 122 -4.01 -1.90 16.71
C ILE A 122 -4.06 -3.35 17.16
N ASP A 123 -5.23 -3.83 17.64
CA ASP A 123 -5.41 -5.22 18.06
C ASP A 123 -5.14 -6.19 16.89
N GLU A 124 -5.62 -5.87 15.69
CA GLU A 124 -5.38 -6.69 14.50
C GLU A 124 -3.90 -6.68 14.08
N ILE A 125 -3.22 -5.53 14.17
CA ILE A 125 -1.77 -5.46 13.93
C ILE A 125 -1.02 -6.37 14.91
N ASP A 126 -1.35 -6.30 16.19
CA ASP A 126 -0.74 -7.16 17.22
C ASP A 126 -0.97 -8.64 16.93
N ARG A 127 -2.18 -9.02 16.56
CA ARG A 127 -2.51 -10.38 16.17
C ARG A 127 -1.68 -10.83 14.96
N CYS A 128 -1.64 -10.04 13.92
CA CYS A 128 -0.91 -10.38 12.70
C CYS A 128 0.61 -10.50 12.94
N VAL A 129 1.20 -9.54 13.62
CA VAL A 129 2.67 -9.51 13.84
C VAL A 129 3.11 -10.53 14.88
N LYS A 130 2.41 -10.60 16.04
CA LYS A 130 2.86 -11.42 17.19
C LYS A 130 2.39 -12.86 17.13
N GLN A 131 1.21 -13.14 16.52
CA GLN A 131 0.63 -14.49 16.51
C GLN A 131 0.72 -15.14 15.12
N LEU A 132 0.45 -14.39 14.03
CA LEU A 132 0.51 -14.92 12.67
C LEU A 132 1.91 -14.78 12.03
N GLY A 133 2.82 -14.00 12.61
CA GLY A 133 4.21 -13.86 12.18
C GLY A 133 4.41 -12.96 10.95
N PHE A 134 3.45 -12.09 10.64
CA PHE A 134 3.50 -11.16 9.51
C PHE A 134 4.65 -10.15 9.65
N LYS A 135 5.18 -9.68 8.51
CA LYS A 135 6.43 -8.91 8.45
C LYS A 135 6.23 -7.39 8.51
N GLY A 136 4.99 -6.94 8.52
CA GLY A 136 4.61 -5.55 8.57
C GLY A 136 3.14 -5.36 8.27
N VAL A 137 2.78 -4.14 7.91
CA VAL A 137 1.39 -3.77 7.59
C VAL A 137 1.27 -3.28 6.16
N TYR A 138 0.11 -3.51 5.57
CA TYR A 138 -0.26 -3.03 4.25
C TYR A 138 -1.15 -1.80 4.39
N LEU A 139 -0.77 -0.72 3.72
CA LEU A 139 -1.38 0.60 3.85
C LEU A 139 -1.78 1.12 2.48
N PHE A 140 -3.03 1.50 2.30
CA PHE A 140 -3.43 2.18 1.07
C PHE A 140 -3.06 3.67 1.08
N SER A 141 -2.92 4.29 -0.10
CA SER A 141 -2.54 5.71 -0.27
C SER A 141 -3.55 6.69 0.35
N ASN A 142 -4.76 6.24 0.59
CA ASN A 142 -5.76 6.94 1.39
C ASN A 142 -6.68 5.91 2.08
N ILE A 143 -7.35 6.31 3.15
CA ILE A 143 -8.28 5.48 3.89
C ILE A 143 -9.69 6.01 3.63
N ASN A 144 -10.39 5.38 2.69
CA ASN A 144 -11.75 5.79 2.29
C ASN A 144 -11.85 7.31 2.04
N GLN A 145 -10.98 7.82 1.16
CA GLN A 145 -10.85 9.23 0.78
C GLN A 145 -10.27 10.17 1.87
N LYS A 146 -9.86 9.65 3.02
CA LYS A 146 -9.11 10.41 4.03
C LYS A 146 -7.61 10.29 3.79
N THR A 147 -6.89 11.38 3.91
CA THR A 147 -5.43 11.43 3.72
C THR A 147 -4.69 10.82 4.91
N LEU A 148 -3.56 10.17 4.65
CA LEU A 148 -2.79 9.40 5.64
C LEU A 148 -2.16 10.23 6.76
N ASP A 149 -1.98 11.53 6.56
CA ASP A 149 -1.45 12.46 7.57
C ASP A 149 -2.47 12.84 8.63
N SER A 150 -3.73 12.41 8.51
CA SER A 150 -4.78 12.67 9.50
C SER A 150 -4.38 12.20 10.89
N LYS A 151 -4.51 13.09 11.89
CA LYS A 151 -4.12 12.82 13.29
C LYS A 151 -4.87 11.65 13.91
N GLU A 152 -6.03 11.30 13.39
CA GLU A 152 -6.79 10.12 13.86
C GLU A 152 -6.06 8.80 13.63
N PHE A 153 -5.14 8.73 12.65
CA PHE A 153 -4.34 7.54 12.36
C PHE A 153 -3.02 7.47 13.16
N TRP A 154 -2.61 8.57 13.78
CA TRP A 154 -1.33 8.65 14.49
C TRP A 154 -1.16 7.63 15.63
N PRO A 155 -2.17 7.29 16.44
CA PRO A 155 -2.05 6.22 17.41
C PRO A 155 -1.66 4.86 16.80
N VAL A 156 -2.16 4.57 15.58
CA VAL A 156 -1.80 3.34 14.84
C VAL A 156 -0.34 3.40 14.40
N TYR A 157 0.12 4.53 13.85
CA TYR A 157 1.53 4.70 13.44
C TYR A 157 2.50 4.58 14.61
N LYS A 158 2.17 5.18 15.75
CA LYS A 158 2.94 5.01 17.00
C LYS A 158 3.08 3.54 17.37
N HIS A 159 2.01 2.78 17.25
CA HIS A 159 2.02 1.36 17.56
C HIS A 159 2.88 0.57 16.57
N ILE A 160 2.75 0.83 15.26
CA ILE A 160 3.58 0.20 14.21
C ILE A 160 5.06 0.46 14.48
N GLU A 161 5.43 1.71 14.80
CA GLU A 161 6.81 2.05 15.17
C GLU A 161 7.30 1.22 16.36
N SER A 162 6.48 1.10 17.42
CA SER A 162 6.85 0.35 18.63
C SER A 162 7.11 -1.14 18.37
N LEU A 163 6.51 -1.70 17.32
CA LEU A 163 6.74 -3.07 16.88
C LEU A 163 7.98 -3.20 15.96
N GLY A 164 8.52 -2.09 15.47
CA GLY A 164 9.67 -2.07 14.57
C GLY A 164 9.41 -2.67 13.19
N VAL A 165 8.14 -2.76 12.77
CA VAL A 165 7.74 -3.32 11.46
C VAL A 165 7.55 -2.24 10.41
N ALA A 166 7.59 -2.62 9.13
CA ALA A 166 7.42 -1.68 8.02
C ALA A 166 5.94 -1.50 7.64
N MET A 167 5.63 -0.31 7.12
CA MET A 167 4.40 -0.02 6.39
C MET A 167 4.69 -0.16 4.89
N ASN A 168 3.97 -1.05 4.19
CA ASN A 168 4.02 -1.16 2.74
C ASN A 168 2.81 -0.44 2.14
N MET A 169 3.04 0.69 1.49
CA MET A 169 1.98 1.47 0.84
C MET A 169 1.60 0.87 -0.52
N HIS A 170 0.34 1.03 -0.89
CA HIS A 170 -0.16 0.73 -2.23
C HIS A 170 -1.22 1.76 -2.64
N PRO A 171 -1.35 2.13 -3.91
CA PRO A 171 -2.47 2.96 -4.35
C PRO A 171 -3.83 2.26 -4.13
N THR A 172 -4.87 3.04 -3.97
CA THR A 172 -6.27 2.61 -3.94
C THR A 172 -7.11 3.49 -4.87
N ALA A 173 -8.43 3.53 -4.71
CA ALA A 173 -9.29 4.47 -5.41
C ALA A 173 -8.79 5.91 -5.15
N PRO A 174 -8.26 6.63 -6.16
CA PRO A 174 -7.60 7.90 -5.93
C PRO A 174 -8.55 8.95 -5.37
N ILE A 175 -8.04 9.83 -4.50
CA ILE A 175 -8.82 10.95 -3.93
C ILE A 175 -9.28 11.90 -5.03
N ASN A 176 -8.45 12.13 -6.05
CA ASN A 176 -8.79 13.04 -7.15
C ASN A 176 -8.82 12.29 -8.49
N MET A 177 -10.01 12.18 -9.06
CA MET A 177 -10.27 11.59 -10.37
C MET A 177 -10.58 12.65 -11.45
N ASN A 178 -10.47 13.94 -11.16
CA ASN A 178 -10.74 15.00 -12.14
C ASN A 178 -9.77 14.92 -13.32
N GLY A 179 -10.30 14.80 -14.53
CA GLY A 179 -9.52 14.63 -15.76
C GLY A 179 -8.97 13.23 -15.97
N ILE A 180 -9.35 12.26 -15.14
CA ILE A 180 -8.99 10.84 -15.26
C ILE A 180 -10.22 10.10 -15.79
N ASP A 181 -10.52 10.26 -17.07
CA ASP A 181 -11.71 9.75 -17.74
C ASP A 181 -11.48 8.46 -18.55
N HIS A 182 -10.21 8.04 -18.67
CA HIS A 182 -9.83 6.83 -19.38
C HIS A 182 -9.20 5.80 -18.43
N ARG A 183 -9.64 4.54 -18.53
CA ARG A 183 -9.13 3.45 -17.65
C ARG A 183 -7.61 3.35 -17.55
N PRO A 184 -6.81 3.42 -18.64
CA PRO A 184 -5.35 3.35 -18.53
C PRO A 184 -4.70 4.50 -17.76
N LEU A 185 -5.37 5.65 -17.65
CA LEU A 185 -4.84 6.79 -16.89
C LEU A 185 -4.85 6.55 -15.38
N VAL A 186 -5.70 5.64 -14.88
CA VAL A 186 -5.76 5.36 -13.45
C VAL A 186 -4.48 4.66 -12.98
N PRO A 187 -4.15 3.44 -13.43
CA PRO A 187 -2.90 2.79 -13.00
C PRO A 187 -1.65 3.52 -13.54
N GLY A 188 -1.72 4.10 -14.74
CA GLY A 188 -0.57 4.76 -15.37
C GLY A 188 -0.21 6.12 -14.76
N MET A 189 -1.16 6.81 -14.15
CA MET A 189 -0.92 8.19 -13.67
C MET A 189 -1.59 8.50 -12.33
N ALA A 190 -2.90 8.23 -12.16
CA ALA A 190 -3.63 8.63 -10.96
C ALA A 190 -3.09 7.93 -9.70
N PHE A 191 -2.73 6.65 -9.79
CA PHE A 191 -2.08 5.92 -8.69
C PHE A 191 -0.75 6.56 -8.28
N MET A 192 0.06 6.98 -9.27
CA MET A 192 1.32 7.65 -9.03
C MET A 192 1.12 9.01 -8.35
N PHE A 193 0.10 9.77 -8.75
CA PHE A 193 -0.27 11.03 -8.07
C PHE A 193 -0.74 10.78 -6.64
N ASP A 194 -1.59 9.79 -6.41
CA ASP A 194 -2.17 9.52 -5.09
C ASP A 194 -1.10 9.07 -4.09
N THR A 195 -0.24 8.12 -4.46
CA THR A 195 0.89 7.68 -3.62
C THR A 195 1.90 8.79 -3.37
N THR A 196 2.16 9.64 -4.37
CA THR A 196 3.03 10.82 -4.20
C THR A 196 2.42 11.82 -3.22
N LEU A 197 1.13 12.13 -3.37
CA LEU A 197 0.41 13.05 -2.48
C LEU A 197 0.43 12.50 -1.05
N ALA A 198 0.09 11.24 -0.86
CA ALA A 198 0.10 10.58 0.45
C ALA A 198 1.48 10.67 1.11
N THR A 199 2.54 10.33 0.38
CA THR A 199 3.92 10.37 0.88
C THR A 199 4.34 11.78 1.26
N VAL A 200 4.11 12.77 0.39
CA VAL A 200 4.46 14.18 0.64
C VAL A 200 3.69 14.73 1.85
N ARG A 201 2.40 14.43 1.97
CA ARG A 201 1.59 14.84 3.12
C ARG A 201 2.09 14.23 4.43
N MET A 202 2.42 12.93 4.44
CA MET A 202 3.01 12.28 5.63
C MET A 202 4.34 12.93 6.04
N VAL A 203 5.20 13.27 5.08
CA VAL A 203 6.45 13.98 5.35
C VAL A 203 6.17 15.36 5.93
N MET A 204 5.27 16.12 5.31
CA MET A 204 4.98 17.52 5.71
C MET A 204 4.23 17.63 7.03
N SER A 205 3.50 16.59 7.45
CA SER A 205 2.72 16.61 8.70
C SER A 205 3.56 16.52 9.97
N GLY A 206 4.88 16.27 9.86
CA GLY A 206 5.75 16.02 11.00
C GLY A 206 5.66 14.58 11.53
N LEU A 207 4.99 13.67 10.83
CA LEU A 207 4.83 12.27 11.26
C LEU A 207 6.17 11.58 11.52
N PHE A 208 7.13 11.74 10.62
CA PHE A 208 8.45 11.10 10.73
C PHE A 208 9.40 11.80 11.70
N GLN A 209 9.06 13.00 12.18
CA GLN A 209 9.73 13.65 13.29
C GLN A 209 9.20 13.12 14.64
N GLU A 210 7.88 12.95 14.73
CA GLU A 210 7.23 12.40 15.92
C GLU A 210 7.56 10.91 16.10
N TYR A 211 7.62 10.16 14.99
CA TYR A 211 7.91 8.72 14.95
C TYR A 211 9.11 8.44 14.04
N PRO A 212 10.35 8.69 14.52
CA PRO A 212 11.56 8.68 13.69
C PRO A 212 11.99 7.30 13.21
N ASP A 213 11.51 6.23 13.82
CA ASP A 213 11.83 4.84 13.45
C ASP A 213 10.78 4.20 12.53
N LEU A 214 9.72 4.93 12.17
CA LEU A 214 8.77 4.48 11.16
C LEU A 214 9.47 4.22 9.83
N ARG A 215 9.09 3.11 9.18
CA ARG A 215 9.62 2.69 7.88
C ARG A 215 8.46 2.61 6.89
N LEU A 216 8.52 3.42 5.84
CA LEU A 216 7.53 3.46 4.77
C LEU A 216 8.14 2.96 3.47
N ILE A 217 7.55 1.93 2.88
CA ILE A 217 7.85 1.45 1.53
C ILE A 217 6.80 2.08 0.61
N VAL A 218 7.24 2.89 -0.34
CA VAL A 218 6.39 3.56 -1.33
C VAL A 218 6.50 2.80 -2.66
N PRO A 219 5.39 2.33 -3.23
CA PRO A 219 5.39 1.50 -4.42
C PRO A 219 5.75 2.27 -5.69
N HIS A 220 5.94 1.53 -6.79
CA HIS A 220 6.15 2.07 -8.13
C HIS A 220 7.31 3.08 -8.16
N THR A 221 8.48 2.66 -7.65
CA THR A 221 9.69 3.52 -7.56
C THR A 221 9.49 4.80 -6.74
N GLY A 222 8.47 4.84 -5.87
CA GLY A 222 8.14 6.02 -5.06
C GLY A 222 7.25 7.04 -5.76
N GLY A 223 6.53 6.64 -6.80
CA GLY A 223 5.68 7.55 -7.56
C GLY A 223 6.47 8.67 -8.22
N PHE A 224 6.03 9.91 -8.06
CA PHE A 224 6.75 11.09 -8.53
C PHE A 224 7.71 11.68 -7.47
N VAL A 225 7.76 11.12 -6.26
CA VAL A 225 8.62 11.63 -5.16
C VAL A 225 10.08 11.79 -5.59
N PRO A 226 10.74 10.82 -6.27
CA PRO A 226 12.14 10.98 -6.68
C PRO A 226 12.38 12.23 -7.50
N PHE A 227 11.44 12.59 -8.38
CA PHE A 227 11.56 13.73 -9.28
C PHE A 227 11.24 15.07 -8.59
N ILE A 228 10.26 15.10 -7.66
CA ILE A 228 9.75 16.36 -7.09
C ILE A 228 10.28 16.69 -5.68
N ARG A 229 10.93 15.71 -4.98
CA ARG A 229 11.34 15.90 -3.56
C ARG A 229 12.16 17.16 -3.30
N GLY A 230 13.09 17.49 -4.19
CA GLY A 230 13.89 18.72 -4.06
C GLY A 230 13.06 20.00 -4.18
N ARG A 231 12.07 20.01 -5.08
CA ARG A 231 11.13 21.14 -5.20
C ARG A 231 10.25 21.26 -3.98
N VAL A 232 9.67 20.15 -3.52
CA VAL A 232 8.80 20.11 -2.34
C VAL A 232 9.55 20.57 -1.10
N GLY A 233 10.75 20.02 -0.85
CA GLY A 233 11.60 20.45 0.27
C GLY A 233 11.86 21.96 0.26
N ARG A 234 12.27 22.49 -0.90
CA ARG A 234 12.50 23.94 -1.03
C ARG A 234 11.24 24.78 -0.80
N MET A 235 10.05 24.29 -1.19
CA MET A 235 8.81 25.04 -0.95
C MET A 235 8.39 24.97 0.53
N ILE A 236 8.59 23.84 1.20
CA ILE A 236 8.41 23.73 2.65
C ILE A 236 9.30 24.74 3.36
N ASP A 237 10.61 24.76 3.06
CA ASP A 237 11.57 25.67 3.70
C ASP A 237 11.25 27.16 3.44
N ALA A 238 10.68 27.49 2.27
CA ALA A 238 10.41 28.87 1.86
C ALA A 238 9.04 29.42 2.34
N TRP A 239 8.08 28.53 2.59
CA TRP A 239 6.68 28.93 2.82
C TRP A 239 6.08 28.37 4.11
N THR A 240 6.92 28.00 5.07
CA THR A 240 6.42 27.59 6.39
C THR A 240 5.73 28.76 7.08
N SER A 241 4.40 28.74 7.08
CA SER A 241 3.61 29.54 8.02
C SER A 241 3.50 28.75 9.32
N PRO A 242 3.80 29.35 10.47
CA PRO A 242 3.65 28.67 11.78
C PRO A 242 2.21 28.23 12.07
N GLU A 243 1.24 28.75 11.35
CA GLU A 243 -0.19 28.48 11.55
C GLU A 243 -0.66 27.23 10.80
N ASP A 244 0.05 26.83 9.71
CA ASP A 244 -0.41 25.79 8.79
C ASP A 244 0.40 24.47 8.92
N TRP A 245 1.60 24.49 9.54
CA TRP A 245 2.52 23.36 9.53
C TRP A 245 3.11 23.08 10.90
N VAL A 246 3.36 21.81 11.18
CA VAL A 246 4.18 21.40 12.31
C VAL A 246 5.58 22.01 12.14
N ASP A 247 6.16 22.53 13.22
CA ASP A 247 7.56 22.94 13.25
C ASP A 247 8.44 21.72 12.94
N LEU A 248 8.91 21.63 11.69
CA LEU A 248 9.79 20.56 11.25
C LEU A 248 11.19 20.88 11.78
N SER A 249 11.50 20.40 12.99
CA SER A 249 12.83 20.53 13.60
C SER A 249 13.94 19.91 12.74
N ASP A 250 13.58 18.91 11.92
CA ASP A 250 14.43 18.32 10.88
C ASP A 250 13.99 18.82 9.50
N SER A 251 14.95 18.95 8.58
CA SER A 251 14.61 19.32 7.21
C SER A 251 13.71 18.25 6.58
N SER A 252 12.75 18.68 5.75
CA SER A 252 11.88 17.81 4.96
C SER A 252 12.68 16.78 4.12
N GLN A 253 13.92 17.11 3.77
CA GLN A 253 14.85 16.22 3.08
C GLN A 253 15.20 14.99 3.92
N VAL A 254 15.40 15.15 5.24
CA VAL A 254 15.69 14.03 6.15
C VAL A 254 14.51 13.06 6.21
N SER A 255 13.28 13.57 6.24
CA SER A 255 12.08 12.74 6.24
C SER A 255 11.92 11.94 4.94
N PHE A 256 12.21 12.53 3.78
CA PHE A 256 12.24 11.79 2.51
C PHE A 256 13.34 10.74 2.46
N ASP A 257 14.44 10.96 3.17
CA ASP A 257 15.54 10.00 3.23
C ASP A 257 15.22 8.74 4.06
N LYS A 258 14.13 8.72 4.82
CA LYS A 258 13.64 7.54 5.56
C LYS A 258 12.71 6.64 4.75
N ILE A 259 12.37 7.01 3.52
CA ILE A 259 11.49 6.27 2.63
C ILE A 259 12.26 5.18 1.89
N TYR A 260 11.68 4.00 1.80
CA TYR A 260 12.08 2.90 0.93
C TYR A 260 11.17 2.90 -0.30
N VAL A 261 11.64 2.37 -1.41
CA VAL A 261 10.86 2.24 -2.64
C VAL A 261 11.07 0.87 -3.26
N ASP A 262 10.14 0.44 -4.10
CA ASP A 262 10.28 -0.81 -4.85
C ASP A 262 10.89 -0.61 -6.23
N THR A 263 11.02 -1.71 -7.00
CA THR A 263 11.59 -1.73 -8.34
C THR A 263 10.54 -1.73 -9.46
N VAL A 264 9.27 -1.49 -9.18
CA VAL A 264 8.19 -1.48 -10.19
C VAL A 264 8.26 -0.20 -11.02
N ALA A 265 9.09 -0.17 -12.04
CA ALA A 265 9.46 1.03 -12.79
C ALA A 265 8.89 1.11 -14.22
N HIS A 266 8.61 -0.03 -14.87
CA HIS A 266 8.22 -0.15 -16.29
C HIS A 266 9.19 0.54 -17.30
N SER A 267 10.35 1.04 -16.83
CA SER A 267 11.41 1.66 -17.65
C SER A 267 12.77 1.52 -16.92
N PRO A 268 13.80 1.04 -17.62
CA PRO A 268 15.17 0.97 -17.07
C PRO A 268 15.69 2.34 -16.63
N GLU A 269 15.39 3.41 -17.37
CA GLU A 269 15.84 4.77 -17.09
C GLU A 269 15.17 5.31 -15.80
N ALA A 270 13.89 5.02 -15.59
CA ALA A 270 13.18 5.39 -14.35
C ALA A 270 13.78 4.65 -13.15
N LEU A 271 14.08 3.36 -13.30
CA LEU A 271 14.72 2.56 -12.25
C LEU A 271 16.14 3.07 -11.95
N GLU A 272 16.94 3.41 -12.98
CA GLU A 272 18.27 3.99 -12.81
C GLU A 272 18.20 5.33 -12.07
N TYR A 273 17.24 6.18 -12.42
CA TYR A 273 17.04 7.45 -11.73
C TYR A 273 16.66 7.23 -10.26
N CYS A 274 15.74 6.31 -10.00
CA CYS A 274 15.32 5.94 -8.65
C CYS A 274 16.52 5.42 -7.83
N TYR A 275 17.35 4.54 -8.41
CA TYR A 275 18.58 4.06 -7.78
C TYR A 275 19.56 5.21 -7.43
N LYS A 276 19.73 6.17 -8.32
CA LYS A 276 20.57 7.36 -8.06
C LYS A 276 20.03 8.22 -6.91
N MET A 277 18.70 8.28 -6.76
CA MET A 277 18.04 9.09 -5.74
C MET A 277 18.03 8.44 -4.36
N TYR A 278 17.83 7.12 -4.27
CA TYR A 278 17.64 6.40 -3.00
C TYR A 278 18.84 5.52 -2.62
N GLY A 279 19.63 5.11 -3.60
CA GLY A 279 20.71 4.13 -3.39
C GLY A 279 20.21 2.70 -3.19
N ALA A 280 21.12 1.72 -3.27
CA ALA A 280 20.79 0.29 -3.15
C ALA A 280 20.15 -0.08 -1.80
N GLY A 281 20.52 0.61 -0.72
CA GLY A 281 20.02 0.30 0.63
C GLY A 281 18.55 0.64 0.87
N ARG A 282 17.90 1.37 -0.05
CA ARG A 282 16.50 1.79 0.06
C ARG A 282 15.64 1.36 -1.13
N LEU A 283 16.21 0.61 -2.05
CA LEU A 283 15.52 0.05 -3.21
C LEU A 283 15.25 -1.43 -2.95
N LEU A 284 14.00 -1.81 -2.85
CA LEU A 284 13.53 -3.15 -2.56
C LEU A 284 13.02 -3.81 -3.84
N TYR A 285 13.29 -5.10 -4.02
CA TYR A 285 12.74 -5.81 -5.16
C TYR A 285 11.23 -5.98 -5.01
N GLY A 286 10.46 -5.53 -5.99
CA GLY A 286 9.01 -5.66 -6.07
C GLY A 286 8.59 -5.90 -7.51
N THR A 287 7.55 -6.70 -7.73
CA THR A 287 7.04 -7.05 -9.06
C THR A 287 5.65 -6.51 -9.36
N ASP A 288 4.86 -6.18 -8.34
CA ASP A 288 3.42 -5.88 -8.45
C ASP A 288 2.61 -7.05 -9.03
N HIS A 289 3.16 -8.29 -8.89
CA HIS A 289 2.49 -9.49 -9.37
C HIS A 289 1.17 -9.72 -8.60
N PRO A 290 0.04 -10.00 -9.25
CA PRO A 290 -0.12 -10.42 -10.65
C PRO A 290 -0.58 -9.31 -11.60
N PHE A 291 -0.47 -8.03 -11.23
CA PHE A 291 -0.98 -6.92 -12.05
C PHE A 291 0.00 -6.46 -13.14
N SER A 292 1.30 -6.61 -12.92
CA SER A 292 2.30 -6.34 -13.94
C SER A 292 2.49 -7.56 -14.84
N HIS A 293 2.16 -7.42 -16.11
CA HIS A 293 2.58 -8.39 -17.11
C HIS A 293 3.96 -7.97 -17.62
N PHE A 294 4.93 -8.78 -17.33
CA PHE A 294 6.31 -8.64 -17.85
C PHE A 294 6.44 -9.27 -19.22
#